data_660bded56c7f883ecb49a17ba904d2f3
#
_entry.id   660bded56c7f883ecb49a17ba904d2f3
#
_cell.length_a   1.000
_cell.length_b   1.000
_cell.length_c   1.000
_cell.angle_alpha   90.00
_cell.angle_beta   90.00
_cell.angle_gamma   90.00
#
_symmetry.space_group_name_H-M   'P 1'
#
loop_
_entity.id
_entity.type
_entity.pdbx_description
1 polymer ?
#
loop_
_entity_poly.entity_id
_entity_poly.type
_entity_poly.pdbx_seq_one_letter_code
_entity_poly.pdbx_strand_id
1 'polypeptide(L)'
;MIQRSLAALVAAALLAPSARAGDAERALPPEESFFRTLHAARRVGPVTLNGRMDEPAWQAAELGSGFTQARPSEGAPPSVQTRFRILWDDEAIYVGAECDDPEPSTDTLSRRDRFVEGDYVSFDFDTTHDRRTAYHFQVFSAGQQLDGIHYNDTDMTTDWDGAWDSAVSHTAKGWSFEARIPLRLLRIPDRAHAFGFNIYRILSRLHEEDQWRYRPLGRPGDISRLGVLEGIDGIHPVRALELRPYVGARLIRTAPAPGTTVPDAALGACSSVGLSPYRVSEACVGLDLRYNLASDLALVGTINPDFGQVEADQRVLNLSTFETFFPEKRSFFLEGIDLF
;
A
#
# COMPACT_ATOMS: atom_id res chain seq x y z
N MET A 1 43.17 54.91 -63.36
CA MET A 1 42.36 53.86 -63.95
C MET A 1 43.02 52.53 -63.65
N ILE A 2 42.79 51.94 -62.51
CA ILE A 2 43.39 50.65 -62.19
C ILE A 2 42.31 49.84 -61.47
N GLN A 3 41.81 48.85 -62.15
CA GLN A 3 40.84 47.87 -61.68
C GLN A 3 41.53 46.88 -60.77
N ARG A 4 41.07 46.77 -59.54
CA ARG A 4 41.52 45.70 -58.61
C ARG A 4 40.38 44.69 -58.41
N SER A 5 40.59 43.50 -58.92
CA SER A 5 39.75 42.33 -58.69
C SER A 5 39.95 41.80 -57.29
N LEU A 6 38.90 41.67 -56.52
CA LEU A 6 38.91 40.96 -55.22
C LEU A 6 38.44 39.52 -55.50
N ALA A 7 39.33 38.57 -55.24
CA ALA A 7 38.99 37.15 -55.25
C ALA A 7 38.37 36.78 -53.88
N ALA A 8 37.14 36.32 -53.90
CA ALA A 8 36.49 35.78 -52.73
C ALA A 8 36.87 34.32 -52.53
N LEU A 9 37.52 34.03 -51.42
CA LEU A 9 37.81 32.66 -50.95
C LEU A 9 36.52 32.15 -50.27
N VAL A 10 35.85 31.16 -50.88
CA VAL A 10 34.78 30.41 -50.25
C VAL A 10 35.42 29.23 -49.48
N ALA A 11 35.43 29.35 -48.15
CA ALA A 11 35.78 28.24 -47.26
C ALA A 11 34.57 27.31 -47.13
N ALA A 12 34.63 26.15 -47.76
CA ALA A 12 33.68 25.08 -47.57
C ALA A 12 33.95 24.41 -46.19
N ALA A 13 33.14 24.74 -45.17
CA ALA A 13 33.12 24.01 -43.92
C ALA A 13 32.46 22.66 -44.14
N LEU A 14 33.25 21.61 -44.14
CA LEU A 14 32.78 20.22 -44.07
C LEU A 14 32.10 20.01 -42.71
N LEU A 15 30.78 20.06 -42.70
CA LEU A 15 29.95 19.56 -41.58
C LEU A 15 30.09 18.04 -41.58
N ALA A 16 30.95 17.51 -40.71
CA ALA A 16 30.91 16.10 -40.35
C ALA A 16 29.57 15.85 -39.63
N PRO A 17 28.80 14.83 -40.02
CA PRO A 17 27.62 14.46 -39.26
C PRO A 17 28.10 13.96 -37.88
N SER A 18 27.77 14.68 -36.82
CA SER A 18 27.86 14.15 -35.48
C SER A 18 26.94 12.93 -35.44
N ALA A 19 27.54 11.76 -35.45
CA ALA A 19 26.82 10.54 -35.08
C ALA A 19 26.28 10.77 -33.66
N ARG A 20 24.97 11.09 -33.55
CA ARG A 20 24.26 10.84 -32.34
C ARG A 20 24.44 9.37 -32.03
N ALA A 21 25.15 9.07 -30.95
CA ALA A 21 25.08 7.76 -30.36
C ALA A 21 23.57 7.49 -30.15
N GLY A 22 23.03 6.64 -31.03
CA GLY A 22 21.68 6.18 -30.90
C GLY A 22 21.62 5.50 -29.53
N ASP A 23 20.73 5.97 -28.65
CA ASP A 23 20.25 5.17 -27.58
C ASP A 23 19.75 3.87 -28.23
N ALA A 24 20.62 2.86 -28.23
CA ALA A 24 20.20 1.51 -28.56
C ALA A 24 19.19 1.20 -27.46
N GLU A 25 17.92 1.28 -27.82
CA GLU A 25 16.79 0.84 -26.98
C GLU A 25 17.17 -0.56 -26.48
N ARG A 26 17.63 -0.60 -25.24
CA ARG A 26 18.13 -1.82 -24.62
C ARG A 26 16.92 -2.73 -24.51
N ALA A 27 16.82 -3.70 -25.40
CA ALA A 27 15.74 -4.67 -25.39
C ALA A 27 15.66 -5.29 -23.99
N LEU A 28 14.56 -5.08 -23.31
CA LEU A 28 14.34 -5.66 -21.99
C LEU A 28 14.43 -7.20 -22.11
N PRO A 29 15.04 -7.87 -21.14
CA PRO A 29 15.05 -9.33 -21.10
C PRO A 29 13.62 -9.91 -21.17
N PRO A 30 13.46 -11.16 -21.61
CA PRO A 30 12.16 -11.82 -21.57
C PRO A 30 11.56 -11.78 -20.16
N GLU A 31 10.27 -11.58 -20.05
CA GLU A 31 9.57 -11.45 -18.76
C GLU A 31 9.81 -12.65 -17.83
N GLU A 32 9.89 -13.85 -18.41
CA GLU A 32 10.17 -15.08 -17.67
C GLU A 32 11.50 -15.04 -16.90
N SER A 33 12.46 -14.23 -17.35
CA SER A 33 13.74 -14.04 -16.65
C SER A 33 13.61 -13.26 -15.34
N PHE A 34 12.50 -12.58 -15.13
CA PHE A 34 12.20 -11.84 -13.90
C PHE A 34 11.29 -12.58 -12.95
N PHE A 35 10.82 -13.78 -13.32
CA PHE A 35 10.03 -14.61 -12.43
C PHE A 35 10.84 -14.95 -11.18
N ARG A 36 10.24 -14.76 -10.02
CA ARG A 36 10.88 -14.97 -8.73
C ARG A 36 10.05 -15.86 -7.85
N THR A 37 10.72 -16.76 -7.17
CA THR A 37 10.14 -17.55 -6.07
C THR A 37 11.02 -17.34 -4.84
N LEU A 38 10.40 -17.22 -3.68
CA LEU A 38 11.04 -17.17 -2.37
C LEU A 38 10.36 -18.19 -1.45
N HIS A 39 11.14 -18.86 -0.59
CA HIS A 39 10.61 -19.76 0.42
C HIS A 39 10.55 -19.06 1.78
N ALA A 40 9.35 -18.86 2.31
CA ALA A 40 9.16 -18.41 3.67
C ALA A 40 9.53 -19.52 4.65
N ALA A 41 10.20 -19.17 5.73
CA ALA A 41 10.55 -20.15 6.76
C ALA A 41 9.58 -20.08 7.94
N ARG A 42 9.27 -21.25 8.52
CA ARG A 42 8.52 -21.27 9.77
C ARG A 42 9.38 -20.71 10.91
N ARG A 43 8.85 -19.74 11.63
CA ARG A 43 9.54 -19.08 12.74
C ARG A 43 9.87 -20.07 13.87
N VAL A 44 11.13 -20.09 14.28
CA VAL A 44 11.60 -20.85 15.42
C VAL A 44 12.21 -19.87 16.42
N GLY A 45 11.60 -19.79 17.60
CA GLY A 45 12.00 -18.84 18.64
C GLY A 45 11.28 -17.49 18.55
N PRO A 46 11.54 -16.60 19.49
CA PRO A 46 10.91 -15.28 19.54
C PRO A 46 11.47 -14.36 18.47
N VAL A 47 10.63 -13.46 17.97
CA VAL A 47 10.99 -12.27 17.19
C VAL A 47 10.43 -11.07 17.94
N THR A 48 11.26 -10.09 18.21
CA THR A 48 10.88 -8.85 18.88
C THR A 48 10.94 -7.72 17.86
N LEU A 49 9.81 -7.11 17.57
CA LEU A 49 9.78 -6.00 16.62
C LEU A 49 10.57 -4.81 17.17
N ASN A 50 11.79 -4.66 16.70
CA ASN A 50 12.70 -3.57 17.07
C ASN A 50 13.31 -2.88 15.83
N GLY A 51 12.90 -3.33 14.64
CA GLY A 51 13.39 -2.86 13.34
C GLY A 51 14.71 -3.48 12.91
N ARG A 52 15.20 -4.52 13.61
CA ARG A 52 16.47 -5.20 13.31
C ARG A 52 16.22 -6.69 13.15
N MET A 53 16.69 -7.27 12.08
CA MET A 53 16.64 -8.71 11.86
C MET A 53 17.82 -9.43 12.52
N ASP A 54 18.06 -9.17 13.80
CA ASP A 54 19.23 -9.71 14.54
C ASP A 54 18.92 -11.00 15.30
N GLU A 55 17.66 -11.43 15.43
CA GLU A 55 17.32 -12.69 16.02
C GLU A 55 17.69 -13.90 15.16
N PRO A 56 18.08 -15.02 15.77
CA PRO A 56 18.45 -16.23 15.03
C PRO A 56 17.33 -16.76 14.11
N ALA A 57 16.07 -16.47 14.42
CA ALA A 57 14.93 -16.88 13.61
C ALA A 57 15.03 -16.35 12.15
N TRP A 58 15.50 -15.12 11.98
CA TRP A 58 15.66 -14.54 10.66
C TRP A 58 16.74 -15.23 9.80
N GLN A 59 17.77 -15.81 10.44
CA GLN A 59 18.84 -16.48 9.71
C GLN A 59 18.38 -17.79 9.04
N ALA A 60 17.29 -18.39 9.51
CA ALA A 60 16.72 -19.59 8.91
C ALA A 60 15.93 -19.32 7.65
N ALA A 61 15.50 -18.08 7.42
CA ALA A 61 14.74 -17.70 6.24
C ALA A 61 15.64 -17.43 5.04
N GLU A 62 15.15 -17.79 3.86
CA GLU A 62 15.80 -17.45 2.59
C GLU A 62 15.95 -15.93 2.44
N LEU A 63 17.11 -15.53 1.92
CA LEU A 63 17.41 -14.13 1.66
C LEU A 63 16.89 -13.71 0.30
N GLY A 64 15.86 -12.88 0.28
CA GLY A 64 15.41 -12.20 -0.93
C GLY A 64 16.29 -11.00 -1.24
N SER A 65 16.72 -10.88 -2.50
CA SER A 65 17.59 -9.80 -3.00
C SER A 65 17.51 -9.71 -4.52
N GLY A 66 18.35 -8.88 -5.14
CA GLY A 66 18.45 -8.81 -6.60
C GLY A 66 17.28 -8.03 -7.21
N PHE A 67 16.95 -6.89 -6.62
CA PHE A 67 15.96 -5.96 -7.14
C PHE A 67 16.39 -5.42 -8.51
N THR A 68 15.41 -4.99 -9.27
CA THR A 68 15.60 -4.34 -10.58
C THR A 68 14.85 -3.02 -10.55
N GLN A 69 15.52 -1.99 -11.07
CA GLN A 69 14.95 -0.65 -11.13
C GLN A 69 13.83 -0.59 -12.15
N ALA A 70 12.64 -0.13 -11.71
CA ALA A 70 11.51 0.19 -12.59
C ALA A 70 11.60 1.65 -13.04
N ARG A 71 12.05 2.55 -12.17
CA ARG A 71 12.24 3.99 -12.43
C ARG A 71 13.47 4.50 -11.71
N PRO A 72 14.14 5.55 -12.21
CA PRO A 72 13.96 6.21 -13.52
C PRO A 72 14.53 5.42 -14.69
N SER A 73 15.42 4.44 -14.43
CA SER A 73 16.16 3.70 -15.46
C SER A 73 15.66 2.27 -15.56
N GLU A 74 14.59 2.09 -16.32
CA GLU A 74 13.89 0.80 -16.45
C GLU A 74 14.85 -0.36 -16.79
N GLY A 75 14.77 -1.44 -15.99
CA GLY A 75 15.60 -2.64 -16.17
C GLY A 75 17.05 -2.51 -15.70
N ALA A 76 17.44 -1.38 -15.10
CA ALA A 76 18.77 -1.18 -14.55
C ALA A 76 18.93 -1.88 -13.18
N PRO A 77 20.18 -2.13 -12.73
CA PRO A 77 20.43 -2.49 -11.34
C PRO A 77 20.01 -1.36 -10.39
N PRO A 78 19.56 -1.66 -9.15
CA PRO A 78 19.24 -0.66 -8.16
C PRO A 78 20.49 0.13 -7.76
N SER A 79 20.31 1.42 -7.41
CA SER A 79 21.40 2.30 -6.96
C SER A 79 21.98 1.85 -5.62
N VAL A 80 21.15 1.27 -4.77
CA VAL A 80 21.50 0.72 -3.46
C VAL A 80 20.87 -0.65 -3.27
N GLN A 81 21.39 -1.44 -2.33
CA GLN A 81 20.89 -2.79 -2.12
C GLN A 81 19.74 -2.83 -1.12
N THR A 82 18.75 -3.66 -1.44
CA THR A 82 17.68 -4.05 -0.52
C THR A 82 17.72 -5.56 -0.37
N ARG A 83 17.61 -6.02 0.88
CA ARG A 83 17.56 -7.43 1.26
C ARG A 83 16.39 -7.64 2.19
N PHE A 84 15.67 -8.75 2.03
CA PHE A 84 14.52 -9.04 2.88
C PHE A 84 14.43 -10.52 3.22
N ARG A 85 13.65 -10.85 4.23
CA ARG A 85 13.34 -12.21 4.67
C ARG A 85 11.89 -12.29 5.11
N ILE A 86 11.31 -13.48 4.98
CA ILE A 86 9.92 -13.73 5.38
C ILE A 86 9.89 -14.93 6.32
N LEU A 87 9.28 -14.74 7.48
CA LEU A 87 8.97 -15.79 8.44
C LEU A 87 7.47 -15.89 8.62
N TRP A 88 7.00 -17.02 9.11
CA TRP A 88 5.61 -17.20 9.47
C TRP A 88 5.45 -18.14 10.65
N ASP A 89 4.33 -18.03 11.35
CA ASP A 89 3.89 -18.97 12.38
C ASP A 89 2.37 -19.13 12.34
N ASP A 90 1.78 -19.75 13.34
CA ASP A 90 0.33 -20.00 13.38
C ASP A 90 -0.50 -18.72 13.66
N GLU A 91 0.15 -17.57 13.94
CA GLU A 91 -0.51 -16.32 14.28
C GLU A 91 -0.28 -15.21 13.24
N ALA A 92 0.91 -15.18 12.61
CA ALA A 92 1.33 -14.04 11.80
C ALA A 92 2.34 -14.42 10.71
N ILE A 93 2.43 -13.57 9.68
CA ILE A 93 3.55 -13.47 8.76
C ILE A 93 4.43 -12.32 9.24
N TYR A 94 5.74 -12.53 9.18
CA TYR A 94 6.74 -11.53 9.52
C TYR A 94 7.54 -11.18 8.27
N VAL A 95 7.67 -9.90 7.98
CA VAL A 95 8.50 -9.39 6.89
C VAL A 95 9.56 -8.49 7.48
N GLY A 96 10.81 -8.80 7.23
CA GLY A 96 11.93 -7.95 7.61
C GLY A 96 12.73 -7.54 6.40
N ALA A 97 13.17 -6.29 6.33
CA ALA A 97 14.06 -5.83 5.26
C ALA A 97 15.16 -4.90 5.78
N GLU A 98 16.33 -5.03 5.16
CA GLU A 98 17.47 -4.13 5.27
C GLU A 98 17.60 -3.33 4.00
N CYS A 99 17.62 -2.04 4.14
CA CYS A 99 17.63 -1.05 3.09
C CYS A 99 18.95 -0.27 3.17
N ASP A 100 19.94 -0.68 2.40
CA ASP A 100 21.20 0.06 2.36
C ASP A 100 20.95 1.46 1.77
N ASP A 101 21.52 2.47 2.37
CA ASP A 101 21.63 3.82 1.82
C ASP A 101 22.75 4.57 2.53
N PRO A 102 23.79 5.00 1.82
CA PRO A 102 24.88 5.80 2.40
C PRO A 102 24.45 7.22 2.75
N GLU A 103 23.34 7.68 2.17
CA GLU A 103 22.76 9.00 2.44
C GLU A 103 21.58 8.85 3.41
N PRO A 104 21.28 9.91 4.18
CA PRO A 104 20.11 9.89 5.04
C PRO A 104 18.82 9.67 4.26
N SER A 105 17.93 8.82 4.80
CA SER A 105 16.60 8.63 4.24
C SER A 105 15.78 9.93 4.25
N THR A 106 14.88 10.05 3.28
CA THR A 106 13.91 11.16 3.26
C THR A 106 12.76 10.82 4.20
N ASP A 107 12.82 11.36 5.42
CA ASP A 107 11.87 11.06 6.47
C ASP A 107 10.84 12.18 6.62
N THR A 108 9.61 11.92 6.24
CA THR A 108 8.48 12.82 6.48
C THR A 108 7.50 12.13 7.42
N LEU A 109 7.35 12.66 8.63
CA LEU A 109 6.43 12.08 9.61
C LEU A 109 4.98 12.44 9.27
N SER A 110 4.12 11.44 9.21
CA SER A 110 2.69 11.58 8.98
C SER A 110 1.89 10.71 9.94
N ARG A 111 0.57 10.83 9.88
CA ARG A 111 -0.32 9.87 10.53
C ARG A 111 -0.34 8.58 9.71
N ARG A 112 -0.70 7.48 10.36
CA ARG A 112 -1.02 6.21 9.71
C ARG A 112 -2.04 6.43 8.58
N ASP A 113 -1.92 5.64 7.53
CA ASP A 113 -2.79 5.59 6.34
C ASP A 113 -2.85 6.92 5.57
N ARG A 114 -1.81 7.73 5.73
CA ARG A 114 -1.65 8.95 4.96
C ARG A 114 -0.36 8.91 4.17
N PHE A 115 -0.50 8.82 2.84
CA PHE A 115 0.66 8.88 1.97
C PHE A 115 1.35 10.24 2.10
N VAL A 116 2.67 10.19 2.24
CA VAL A 116 3.57 11.35 2.18
C VAL A 116 4.78 11.00 1.35
N GLU A 117 5.39 12.00 0.76
CA GLU A 117 6.63 11.80 0.03
C GLU A 117 7.77 11.47 1.02
N GLY A 118 8.49 10.39 0.75
CA GLY A 118 9.56 9.88 1.60
C GLY A 118 10.03 8.51 1.13
N ASP A 119 11.06 8.00 1.80
CA ASP A 119 11.57 6.65 1.55
C ASP A 119 10.66 5.61 2.20
N TYR A 120 10.34 4.56 1.47
CA TYR A 120 9.55 3.46 1.99
C TYR A 120 9.83 2.12 1.31
N VAL A 121 9.39 1.07 1.94
CA VAL A 121 9.23 -0.25 1.34
C VAL A 121 7.77 -0.63 1.40
N SER A 122 7.22 -1.10 0.29
CA SER A 122 5.90 -1.71 0.25
C SER A 122 5.98 -3.16 -0.21
N PHE A 123 4.99 -3.95 0.16
CA PHE A 123 4.91 -5.36 -0.23
C PHE A 123 3.45 -5.82 -0.32
N ASP A 124 3.21 -6.71 -1.29
CA ASP A 124 1.89 -7.21 -1.62
C ASP A 124 1.80 -8.72 -1.38
N PHE A 125 0.66 -9.15 -0.82
CA PHE A 125 0.32 -10.56 -0.65
C PHE A 125 -1.00 -10.89 -1.35
N ASP A 126 -0.96 -11.63 -2.45
CA ASP A 126 -2.11 -12.33 -3.00
C ASP A 126 -2.23 -13.69 -2.31
N THR A 127 -2.96 -13.72 -1.21
CA THR A 127 -3.11 -14.91 -0.35
C THR A 127 -4.07 -15.95 -0.92
N THR A 128 -4.94 -15.54 -1.83
CA THR A 128 -5.89 -16.42 -2.53
C THR A 128 -5.32 -16.99 -3.81
N HIS A 129 -4.20 -16.43 -4.26
CA HIS A 129 -3.53 -16.72 -5.52
C HIS A 129 -4.47 -16.59 -6.73
N ASP A 130 -5.40 -15.63 -6.66
CA ASP A 130 -6.38 -15.36 -7.72
C ASP A 130 -5.81 -14.44 -8.81
N ARG A 131 -4.62 -13.84 -8.57
CA ARG A 131 -3.90 -12.93 -9.46
C ARG A 131 -4.69 -11.69 -9.84
N ARG A 132 -5.58 -11.27 -8.97
CA ARG A 132 -6.45 -10.10 -9.14
C ARG A 132 -6.55 -9.24 -7.90
N THR A 133 -6.44 -9.89 -6.72
CA THR A 133 -6.56 -9.21 -5.43
C THR A 133 -5.31 -9.44 -4.59
N ALA A 134 -4.89 -8.42 -3.84
CA ALA A 134 -3.77 -8.53 -2.91
C ALA A 134 -3.92 -7.56 -1.75
N TYR A 135 -3.42 -7.94 -0.59
CA TYR A 135 -3.23 -7.04 0.53
C TYR A 135 -1.94 -6.26 0.35
N HIS A 136 -2.02 -4.96 0.45
CA HIS A 136 -0.90 -4.03 0.36
C HIS A 136 -0.48 -3.55 1.74
N PHE A 137 0.82 -3.55 2.01
CA PHE A 137 1.42 -3.03 3.23
C PHE A 137 2.61 -2.16 2.90
N GLN A 138 2.75 -1.04 3.59
CA GLN A 138 3.83 -0.09 3.37
C GLN A 138 4.41 0.39 4.70
N VAL A 139 5.73 0.36 4.81
CA VAL A 139 6.49 0.89 5.95
C VAL A 139 7.39 2.00 5.44
N PHE A 140 7.20 3.19 5.96
CA PHE A 140 8.08 4.33 5.68
C PHE A 140 9.31 4.30 6.58
N SER A 141 10.40 4.86 6.11
CA SER A 141 11.64 4.99 6.88
C SER A 141 11.43 5.75 8.21
N ALA A 142 10.52 6.72 8.24
CA ALA A 142 10.14 7.43 9.46
C ALA A 142 9.24 6.62 10.42
N GLY A 143 8.87 5.38 10.07
CA GLY A 143 8.13 4.45 10.92
C GLY A 143 6.61 4.51 10.82
N GLN A 144 6.03 5.37 9.97
CA GLN A 144 4.60 5.31 9.72
C GLN A 144 4.25 4.14 8.78
N GLN A 145 2.99 3.73 8.88
CA GLN A 145 2.41 2.63 8.11
C GLN A 145 1.33 3.17 7.18
N LEU A 146 1.16 2.47 6.05
CA LEU A 146 0.01 2.59 5.18
C LEU A 146 -0.37 1.18 4.74
N ASP A 147 -1.65 0.92 4.65
CA ASP A 147 -2.15 -0.34 4.10
C ASP A 147 -3.33 -0.14 3.15
N GLY A 148 -3.70 -1.21 2.45
CA GLY A 148 -4.76 -1.17 1.46
C GLY A 148 -5.02 -2.53 0.83
N ILE A 149 -5.88 -2.53 -0.18
CA ILE A 149 -6.21 -3.71 -0.97
C ILE A 149 -6.12 -3.37 -2.46
N HIS A 150 -5.43 -4.22 -3.20
CA HIS A 150 -5.52 -4.27 -4.65
C HIS A 150 -6.73 -5.09 -5.08
N TYR A 151 -7.39 -4.64 -6.15
CA TYR A 151 -8.53 -5.32 -6.77
C TYR A 151 -8.47 -5.14 -8.29
N ASN A 152 -9.19 -5.95 -9.04
CA ASN A 152 -9.20 -5.91 -10.52
C ASN A 152 -7.81 -5.96 -11.17
N ASP A 153 -6.81 -6.55 -10.50
CA ASP A 153 -5.42 -6.64 -10.95
C ASP A 153 -4.62 -5.31 -10.83
N THR A 154 -5.20 -4.16 -11.20
CA THR A 154 -4.46 -2.89 -11.33
C THR A 154 -4.96 -1.77 -10.44
N ASP A 155 -6.13 -1.93 -9.83
CA ASP A 155 -6.72 -0.93 -8.97
C ASP A 155 -6.27 -1.13 -7.51
N MET A 156 -6.28 -0.05 -6.73
CA MET A 156 -5.94 -0.09 -5.31
C MET A 156 -6.81 0.90 -4.53
N THR A 157 -7.22 0.50 -3.33
CA THR A 157 -7.82 1.41 -2.34
C THR A 157 -7.05 1.33 -1.02
N THR A 158 -6.91 2.47 -0.37
CA THR A 158 -6.34 2.60 0.98
C THR A 158 -7.42 2.73 2.06
N ASP A 159 -8.67 2.47 1.71
CA ASP A 159 -9.77 2.51 2.67
C ASP A 159 -9.82 1.26 3.57
N TRP A 160 -9.12 0.20 3.18
CA TRP A 160 -8.93 -0.97 4.04
C TRP A 160 -7.88 -0.65 5.12
N ASP A 161 -8.21 -0.94 6.38
CA ASP A 161 -7.38 -0.66 7.54
C ASP A 161 -7.20 -1.93 8.38
N GLY A 162 -6.00 -2.46 8.38
CA GLY A 162 -5.61 -3.66 9.12
C GLY A 162 -4.84 -3.33 10.40
N ALA A 163 -5.12 -4.02 11.50
CA ALA A 163 -4.35 -3.85 12.74
C ALA A 163 -3.10 -4.74 12.73
N TRP A 164 -1.99 -4.22 12.20
CA TRP A 164 -0.68 -4.85 12.15
C TRP A 164 0.40 -3.95 12.76
N ASP A 165 1.55 -4.53 13.07
CA ASP A 165 2.63 -3.87 13.79
C ASP A 165 3.88 -3.80 12.93
N SER A 166 4.66 -2.72 13.06
CA SER A 166 6.01 -2.62 12.51
C SER A 166 6.93 -1.81 13.41
N ALA A 167 8.22 -2.04 13.26
CA ALA A 167 9.26 -1.24 13.87
C ALA A 167 10.35 -0.92 12.85
N VAL A 168 10.95 0.25 12.95
CA VAL A 168 12.02 0.74 12.09
C VAL A 168 13.25 1.05 12.91
N SER A 169 14.42 0.76 12.38
CA SER A 169 15.72 1.09 12.96
C SER A 169 16.61 1.73 11.93
N HIS A 170 17.30 2.81 12.30
CA HIS A 170 18.28 3.50 11.45
C HIS A 170 19.69 3.14 11.86
N THR A 171 20.58 3.02 10.89
CA THR A 171 21.99 2.77 11.07
C THR A 171 22.82 3.69 10.17
N ALA A 172 24.13 3.70 10.34
CA ALA A 172 25.02 4.45 9.45
C ALA A 172 25.07 3.88 8.00
N LYS A 173 24.47 2.72 7.77
CA LYS A 173 24.43 2.06 6.44
C LYS A 173 23.07 2.19 5.75
N GLY A 174 22.09 2.81 6.39
CA GLY A 174 20.71 2.90 5.92
C GLY A 174 19.71 2.60 7.03
N TRP A 175 18.59 2.01 6.68
CA TRP A 175 17.55 1.67 7.63
C TRP A 175 17.04 0.25 7.42
N SER A 176 16.36 -0.27 8.42
CA SER A 176 15.73 -1.59 8.38
C SER A 176 14.39 -1.56 9.07
N PHE A 177 13.54 -2.51 8.75
CA PHE A 177 12.27 -2.67 9.45
C PHE A 177 11.93 -4.14 9.66
N GLU A 178 11.05 -4.35 10.60
CA GLU A 178 10.31 -5.58 10.82
C GLU A 178 8.83 -5.27 10.85
N ALA A 179 8.02 -6.08 10.18
CA ALA A 179 6.57 -6.00 10.20
C ALA A 179 6.00 -7.35 10.65
N ARG A 180 4.95 -7.32 11.47
CA ARG A 180 4.15 -8.48 11.90
C ARG A 180 2.72 -8.31 11.40
N ILE A 181 2.30 -9.19 10.52
CA ILE A 181 0.98 -9.17 9.90
C ILE A 181 0.19 -10.35 10.44
N PRO A 182 -0.79 -10.11 11.33
CA PRO A 182 -1.62 -11.17 11.88
C PRO A 182 -2.41 -11.91 10.79
N LEU A 183 -2.40 -13.25 10.81
CA LEU A 183 -3.12 -14.08 9.83
C LEU A 183 -4.63 -13.82 9.80
N ARG A 184 -5.18 -13.35 10.92
CA ARG A 184 -6.62 -12.99 10.99
C ARG A 184 -7.01 -11.85 10.06
N LEU A 185 -6.05 -11.03 9.61
CA LEU A 185 -6.28 -9.94 8.66
C LEU A 185 -6.36 -10.43 7.21
N LEU A 186 -5.79 -11.59 6.96
CA LEU A 186 -5.62 -12.14 5.63
C LEU A 186 -6.67 -13.21 5.38
N ARG A 187 -7.26 -13.17 4.20
CA ARG A 187 -8.12 -14.24 3.73
C ARG A 187 -7.24 -15.33 3.11
N ILE A 188 -7.07 -16.43 3.83
CA ILE A 188 -6.21 -17.54 3.41
C ILE A 188 -7.08 -18.77 3.17
N PRO A 189 -7.11 -19.34 1.95
CA PRO A 189 -7.81 -20.58 1.68
C PRO A 189 -7.24 -21.77 2.47
N ASP A 190 -8.07 -22.74 2.83
CA ASP A 190 -7.67 -23.95 3.60
C ASP A 190 -6.53 -24.76 2.98
N ARG A 191 -6.33 -24.62 1.67
CA ARG A 191 -5.32 -25.37 0.90
C ARG A 191 -4.32 -24.42 0.22
N ALA A 192 -4.08 -23.26 0.80
CA ALA A 192 -3.06 -22.38 0.28
C ALA A 192 -1.68 -23.00 0.50
N HIS A 193 -0.91 -23.19 -0.56
CA HIS A 193 0.49 -23.67 -0.52
C HIS A 193 1.47 -22.60 -0.97
N ALA A 194 0.98 -21.57 -1.64
CA ALA A 194 1.77 -20.46 -2.13
C ALA A 194 0.92 -19.20 -2.21
N PHE A 195 1.56 -18.04 -2.03
CA PHE A 195 0.96 -16.72 -2.22
C PHE A 195 1.60 -16.03 -3.42
N GLY A 196 0.87 -15.15 -4.09
CA GLY A 196 1.50 -14.13 -4.90
C GLY A 196 2.21 -13.14 -3.98
N PHE A 197 3.43 -12.73 -4.35
CA PHE A 197 4.22 -11.81 -3.52
C PHE A 197 5.12 -10.91 -4.36
N ASN A 198 5.20 -9.67 -4.01
CA ASN A 198 6.28 -8.78 -4.42
C ASN A 198 6.64 -7.80 -3.31
N ILE A 199 7.82 -7.22 -3.41
CA ILE A 199 8.30 -6.18 -2.51
C ILE A 199 8.99 -5.10 -3.35
N TYR A 200 8.73 -3.85 -2.99
CA TYR A 200 9.15 -2.66 -3.70
C TYR A 200 9.91 -1.73 -2.75
N ARG A 201 10.95 -1.13 -3.22
CA ARG A 201 11.69 -0.08 -2.52
C ARG A 201 11.55 1.24 -3.26
N ILE A 202 11.20 2.30 -2.55
CA ILE A 202 11.21 3.66 -3.07
C ILE A 202 12.31 4.47 -2.40
N LEU A 203 13.16 5.07 -3.23
CA LEU A 203 14.18 6.05 -2.82
C LEU A 203 13.72 7.42 -3.33
N SER A 204 13.09 8.17 -2.46
CA SER A 204 12.43 9.44 -2.82
C SER A 204 13.41 10.46 -3.41
N ARG A 205 14.60 10.61 -2.83
CA ARG A 205 15.63 11.53 -3.30
C ARG A 205 16.12 11.27 -4.73
N LEU A 206 16.00 10.03 -5.22
CA LEU A 206 16.41 9.62 -6.56
C LEU A 206 15.22 9.44 -7.51
N HIS A 207 13.99 9.55 -7.01
CA HIS A 207 12.77 9.15 -7.70
C HIS A 207 12.86 7.72 -8.24
N GLU A 208 13.58 6.86 -7.49
CA GLU A 208 13.88 5.50 -7.87
C GLU A 208 12.86 4.54 -7.25
N GLU A 209 12.38 3.63 -8.08
CA GLU A 209 11.53 2.52 -7.70
C GLU A 209 12.23 1.23 -8.09
N ASP A 210 12.50 0.39 -7.11
CA ASP A 210 13.11 -0.93 -7.28
C ASP A 210 12.11 -2.02 -6.94
N GLN A 211 12.05 -3.07 -7.76
CA GLN A 211 11.12 -4.19 -7.60
C GLN A 211 11.91 -5.50 -7.48
N TRP A 212 11.55 -6.34 -6.52
CA TRP A 212 12.15 -7.67 -6.41
C TRP A 212 11.72 -8.58 -7.57
N ARG A 213 10.43 -8.67 -7.85
CA ARG A 213 9.91 -9.23 -9.08
C ARG A 213 9.65 -8.06 -10.03
N TYR A 214 10.62 -7.80 -10.89
CA TYR A 214 10.54 -6.69 -11.84
C TYR A 214 9.42 -6.92 -12.85
N ARG A 215 8.69 -5.85 -13.11
CA ARG A 215 7.60 -5.77 -14.06
C ARG A 215 7.85 -4.62 -15.04
N PRO A 216 7.95 -4.92 -16.35
CA PRO A 216 8.11 -3.87 -17.36
C PRO A 216 6.95 -2.88 -17.36
N LEU A 217 7.26 -1.57 -17.34
CA LEU A 217 6.25 -0.50 -17.23
C LEU A 217 5.26 -0.47 -18.41
N GLY A 218 5.69 -0.90 -19.59
CA GLY A 218 4.83 -0.92 -20.79
C GLY A 218 3.86 -2.08 -20.86
N ARG A 219 3.75 -2.92 -19.84
CA ARG A 219 2.87 -4.09 -19.83
C ARG A 219 1.79 -3.97 -18.77
N PRO A 220 0.52 -4.24 -19.10
CA PRO A 220 -0.58 -4.20 -18.15
C PRO A 220 -0.45 -5.35 -17.13
N GLY A 221 -1.11 -5.19 -15.99
CA GLY A 221 -1.16 -6.16 -14.92
C GLY A 221 -0.19 -5.83 -13.79
N ASP A 222 -0.68 -5.86 -12.56
CA ASP A 222 0.06 -5.64 -11.33
C ASP A 222 0.08 -6.92 -10.50
N ILE A 223 -1.06 -7.33 -9.98
CA ILE A 223 -1.19 -8.51 -9.11
C ILE A 223 -1.02 -9.81 -9.88
N SER A 224 -1.48 -9.85 -11.13
CA SER A 224 -1.27 -11.00 -12.02
C SER A 224 0.21 -11.30 -12.30
N ARG A 225 1.10 -10.34 -12.02
CA ARG A 225 2.54 -10.42 -12.27
C ARG A 225 3.39 -10.52 -11.01
N LEU A 226 2.79 -10.74 -9.86
CA LEU A 226 3.54 -11.01 -8.63
C LEU A 226 4.43 -12.25 -8.78
N GLY A 227 5.53 -12.30 -8.04
CA GLY A 227 6.30 -13.51 -7.82
C GLY A 227 5.55 -14.50 -6.95
N VAL A 228 6.21 -15.55 -6.53
CA VAL A 228 5.62 -16.61 -5.70
C VAL A 228 6.35 -16.70 -4.39
N LEU A 229 5.60 -16.73 -3.30
CA LEU A 229 6.05 -17.05 -1.95
C LEU A 229 5.55 -18.43 -1.58
N GLU A 230 6.47 -19.36 -1.42
CA GLU A 230 6.22 -20.77 -1.05
C GLU A 230 6.61 -21.05 0.41
N GLY A 231 6.37 -22.27 0.86
CA GLY A 231 6.76 -22.72 2.18
C GLY A 231 5.84 -22.30 3.32
N ILE A 232 4.67 -21.78 2.97
CA ILE A 232 3.61 -21.41 3.92
C ILE A 232 2.59 -22.57 3.96
N ASP A 233 3.00 -23.71 4.51
CA ASP A 233 2.16 -24.90 4.55
C ASP A 233 1.50 -25.07 5.91
N GLY A 234 0.22 -25.44 5.92
CA GLY A 234 -0.52 -25.78 7.14
C GLY A 234 -0.99 -24.56 7.94
N ILE A 235 -1.03 -23.38 7.33
CA ILE A 235 -1.80 -22.27 7.90
C ILE A 235 -3.28 -22.64 7.78
N HIS A 236 -3.95 -22.59 8.92
CA HIS A 236 -5.41 -22.75 8.97
C HIS A 236 -6.08 -21.40 9.09
N PRO A 237 -7.23 -21.19 8.40
CA PRO A 237 -7.98 -19.95 8.56
C PRO A 237 -8.32 -19.74 10.03
N VAL A 238 -7.96 -18.57 10.52
CA VAL A 238 -8.26 -18.21 11.89
C VAL A 238 -9.75 -17.78 11.93
N ARG A 239 -10.57 -18.54 12.67
CA ARG A 239 -11.91 -18.08 13.01
C ARG A 239 -11.76 -16.90 13.96
N ALA A 240 -11.73 -15.71 13.42
CA ALA A 240 -11.56 -14.49 14.18
C ALA A 240 -12.88 -13.75 14.30
N LEU A 241 -13.22 -13.35 15.52
CA LEU A 241 -14.26 -12.37 15.78
C LEU A 241 -13.59 -11.01 15.98
N GLU A 242 -13.89 -10.08 15.11
CA GLU A 242 -13.45 -8.70 15.21
C GLU A 242 -14.65 -7.85 15.66
N LEU A 243 -14.45 -7.09 16.73
CA LEU A 243 -15.42 -6.15 17.25
C LEU A 243 -14.77 -4.79 17.29
N ARG A 244 -15.36 -3.81 16.61
CA ARG A 244 -14.93 -2.40 16.59
C ARG A 244 -15.99 -1.53 17.26
N PRO A 245 -15.95 -1.37 18.59
CA PRO A 245 -16.82 -0.41 19.26
C PRO A 245 -16.35 1.01 18.96
N TYR A 246 -17.27 1.92 18.77
CA TYR A 246 -16.95 3.33 18.62
C TYR A 246 -17.90 4.20 19.45
N VAL A 247 -17.38 5.37 19.82
CA VAL A 247 -18.12 6.42 20.51
C VAL A 247 -17.89 7.72 19.76
N GLY A 248 -18.95 8.33 19.32
CA GLY A 248 -18.96 9.65 18.70
C GLY A 248 -19.52 10.70 19.64
N ALA A 249 -18.92 11.88 19.69
CA ALA A 249 -19.49 13.03 20.37
C ALA A 249 -19.44 14.25 19.44
N ARG A 250 -20.55 14.94 19.31
CA ARG A 250 -20.70 16.11 18.47
C ARG A 250 -21.28 17.28 19.25
N LEU A 251 -20.64 18.44 19.15
CA LEU A 251 -21.17 19.68 19.68
C LEU A 251 -21.51 20.62 18.52
N ILE A 252 -22.80 20.86 18.32
CA ILE A 252 -23.31 21.76 17.30
C ILE A 252 -23.62 23.11 17.94
N ARG A 253 -23.06 24.16 17.39
CA ARG A 253 -23.40 25.56 17.72
C ARG A 253 -24.01 26.20 16.49
N THR A 254 -25.28 26.52 16.56
CA THR A 254 -25.99 27.17 15.47
C THR A 254 -26.39 28.58 15.91
N ALA A 255 -26.13 29.60 15.11
CA ALA A 255 -26.76 30.91 15.27
C ALA A 255 -28.12 30.82 14.58
N PRO A 256 -29.25 30.89 15.30
CA PRO A 256 -30.55 30.76 14.64
C PRO A 256 -30.82 32.00 13.79
N ALA A 257 -31.35 31.77 12.61
CA ALA A 257 -32.07 32.83 11.90
C ALA A 257 -33.39 33.10 12.64
N PRO A 258 -33.84 34.36 12.70
CA PRO A 258 -35.10 34.68 13.35
C PRO A 258 -36.25 33.82 12.79
N GLY A 259 -36.91 33.06 13.68
CA GLY A 259 -38.04 32.20 13.32
C GLY A 259 -37.75 30.74 12.98
N THR A 260 -36.51 30.27 13.09
CA THR A 260 -36.16 28.85 12.94
C THR A 260 -36.17 28.14 14.29
N THR A 261 -36.98 27.14 14.46
CA THR A 261 -36.83 26.12 15.51
C THR A 261 -35.74 25.16 15.07
N VAL A 262 -34.72 24.90 15.93
CA VAL A 262 -33.76 23.81 15.72
C VAL A 262 -34.58 22.51 15.71
N PRO A 263 -34.55 21.70 14.65
CA PRO A 263 -35.24 20.43 14.67
C PRO A 263 -34.67 19.58 15.82
N ASP A 264 -35.52 18.93 16.57
CA ASP A 264 -35.11 17.83 17.44
C ASP A 264 -34.54 16.73 16.53
N ALA A 265 -33.23 16.72 16.39
CA ALA A 265 -32.51 15.72 15.58
C ALA A 265 -32.39 14.43 16.38
N ALA A 266 -33.50 13.81 16.70
CA ALA A 266 -33.56 12.43 17.14
C ALA A 266 -33.56 11.53 15.87
N LEU A 267 -32.46 11.46 15.16
CA LEU A 267 -32.28 10.51 14.08
C LEU A 267 -31.38 9.38 14.58
N GLY A 268 -31.98 8.27 15.00
CA GLY A 268 -31.26 7.04 15.30
C GLY A 268 -30.79 6.91 16.75
N ALA A 269 -29.91 5.97 17.01
CA ALA A 269 -29.42 5.57 18.33
C ALA A 269 -28.42 6.57 18.98
N CYS A 270 -28.45 7.83 18.58
CA CYS A 270 -27.69 8.91 19.21
C CYS A 270 -28.59 9.64 20.22
N SER A 271 -28.11 9.78 21.46
CA SER A 271 -28.76 10.62 22.44
C SER A 271 -28.36 12.08 22.24
N SER A 272 -29.33 12.97 21.98
CA SER A 272 -29.11 14.41 21.91
C SER A 272 -29.56 15.08 23.19
N VAL A 273 -28.74 15.96 23.74
CA VAL A 273 -29.08 16.83 24.86
C VAL A 273 -29.00 18.28 24.40
N GLY A 274 -30.15 18.94 24.36
CA GLY A 274 -30.23 20.38 24.13
C GLY A 274 -29.71 21.15 25.36
N LEU A 275 -28.55 21.77 25.26
CA LEU A 275 -27.94 22.58 26.31
C LEU A 275 -28.45 24.02 26.30
N SER A 276 -28.96 24.48 25.18
CA SER A 276 -29.61 25.78 24.98
C SER A 276 -30.21 25.80 23.56
N PRO A 277 -31.05 26.78 23.20
CA PRO A 277 -31.59 26.89 21.84
C PRO A 277 -30.48 27.05 20.74
N TYR A 278 -29.23 27.19 21.15
CA TYR A 278 -28.10 27.41 20.26
C TYR A 278 -26.98 26.34 20.37
N ARG A 279 -27.17 25.34 21.22
CA ARG A 279 -26.16 24.28 21.44
C ARG A 279 -26.86 22.94 21.58
N VAL A 280 -26.48 22.02 20.74
CA VAL A 280 -26.92 20.62 20.82
C VAL A 280 -25.63 19.78 20.98
N SER A 281 -25.62 18.94 22.01
CA SER A 281 -24.60 17.90 22.15
C SER A 281 -25.23 16.56 21.78
N GLU A 282 -24.55 15.83 20.92
CA GLU A 282 -24.95 14.48 20.54
C GLU A 282 -23.85 13.51 21.02
N ALA A 283 -24.26 12.37 21.53
CA ALA A 283 -23.39 11.26 21.86
C ALA A 283 -23.93 10.01 21.20
N CYS A 284 -23.09 9.35 20.44
CA CYS A 284 -23.41 8.13 19.69
C CYS A 284 -22.50 7.00 20.12
N VAL A 285 -23.06 5.81 20.25
CA VAL A 285 -22.30 4.57 20.47
C VAL A 285 -22.70 3.59 19.38
N GLY A 286 -21.72 2.94 18.79
CA GLY A 286 -21.97 1.91 17.80
C GLY A 286 -20.95 0.78 17.87
N LEU A 287 -21.17 -0.24 17.06
CA LEU A 287 -20.36 -1.44 17.03
C LEU A 287 -20.37 -2.02 15.62
N ASP A 288 -19.19 -2.20 15.06
CA ASP A 288 -19.01 -3.03 13.88
C ASP A 288 -18.52 -4.43 14.29
N LEU A 289 -19.03 -5.44 13.62
CA LEU A 289 -18.75 -6.85 13.89
C LEU A 289 -18.36 -7.54 12.60
N ARG A 290 -17.26 -8.27 12.66
CA ARG A 290 -16.83 -9.19 11.60
C ARG A 290 -16.52 -10.54 12.22
N TYR A 291 -17.08 -11.58 11.65
CA TYR A 291 -16.81 -12.96 12.06
C TYR A 291 -16.51 -13.84 10.85
N ASN A 292 -15.30 -14.31 10.77
CA ASN A 292 -14.87 -15.26 9.73
C ASN A 292 -15.38 -16.66 10.09
N LEU A 293 -16.43 -17.11 9.40
CA LEU A 293 -17.05 -18.43 9.59
C LEU A 293 -16.24 -19.52 8.91
N ALA A 294 -15.69 -19.23 7.73
CA ALA A 294 -14.88 -20.11 6.91
C ALA A 294 -13.87 -19.26 6.12
N SER A 295 -12.97 -19.90 5.38
CA SER A 295 -12.00 -19.23 4.51
C SER A 295 -12.64 -18.35 3.43
N ASP A 296 -13.85 -18.70 3.01
CA ASP A 296 -14.62 -18.07 1.93
C ASP A 296 -15.92 -17.40 2.41
N LEU A 297 -16.20 -17.45 3.73
CA LEU A 297 -17.43 -16.92 4.31
C LEU A 297 -17.16 -16.06 5.54
N ALA A 298 -17.43 -14.79 5.42
CA ALA A 298 -17.40 -13.84 6.53
C ALA A 298 -18.81 -13.25 6.78
N LEU A 299 -19.19 -13.16 8.05
CA LEU A 299 -20.37 -12.43 8.49
C LEU A 299 -19.93 -11.03 8.90
N VAL A 300 -20.50 -10.02 8.28
CA VAL A 300 -20.24 -8.60 8.56
C VAL A 300 -21.55 -7.97 9.05
N GLY A 301 -21.49 -7.21 10.13
CA GLY A 301 -22.66 -6.54 10.68
C GLY A 301 -22.27 -5.24 11.37
N THR A 302 -23.18 -4.29 11.38
CA THR A 302 -23.01 -3.03 12.10
C THR A 302 -24.26 -2.70 12.92
N ILE A 303 -24.03 -2.15 14.09
CA ILE A 303 -25.08 -1.63 14.97
C ILE A 303 -24.82 -0.14 15.13
N ASN A 304 -25.77 0.68 14.71
CA ASN A 304 -25.70 2.13 14.73
C ASN A 304 -24.48 2.67 13.99
N PRO A 305 -24.38 2.49 12.64
CA PRO A 305 -23.20 2.84 11.85
C PRO A 305 -22.80 4.31 12.00
N ASP A 306 -21.51 4.57 12.19
CA ASP A 306 -20.97 5.92 12.20
C ASP A 306 -20.81 6.44 10.77
N PHE A 307 -21.64 7.39 10.39
CA PHE A 307 -21.53 8.12 9.13
C PHE A 307 -20.64 9.37 9.25
N GLY A 308 -20.12 9.67 10.42
CA GLY A 308 -19.30 10.86 10.66
C GLY A 308 -17.92 10.80 10.03
N GLN A 309 -17.41 9.61 9.75
CA GLN A 309 -16.12 9.39 9.06
C GLN A 309 -16.26 9.37 7.54
N VAL A 310 -17.47 9.21 7.04
CA VAL A 310 -17.75 9.27 5.60
C VAL A 310 -17.80 10.74 5.20
N GLU A 311 -16.89 11.18 4.33
CA GLU A 311 -17.01 12.49 3.70
C GLU A 311 -18.38 12.56 3.03
N ALA A 312 -19.13 13.61 3.37
CA ALA A 312 -20.44 13.82 2.77
C ALA A 312 -20.27 13.81 1.24
N ASP A 313 -21.01 12.94 0.57
CA ASP A 313 -20.99 12.86 -0.88
C ASP A 313 -21.21 14.26 -1.48
N GLN A 314 -20.36 14.62 -2.42
CA GLN A 314 -20.49 15.88 -3.11
C GLN A 314 -21.91 15.95 -3.70
N ARG A 315 -22.61 17.06 -3.48
CA ARG A 315 -23.92 17.28 -4.11
C ARG A 315 -23.72 17.32 -5.62
N VAL A 316 -23.92 16.17 -6.26
CA VAL A 316 -23.91 16.07 -7.71
C VAL A 316 -25.34 16.36 -8.19
N LEU A 317 -25.52 17.45 -8.92
CA LEU A 317 -26.75 17.70 -9.64
C LEU A 317 -26.77 16.78 -10.87
N ASN A 318 -27.37 15.59 -10.73
CA ASN A 318 -27.51 14.67 -11.84
C ASN A 318 -28.56 15.19 -12.82
N LEU A 319 -28.11 15.75 -13.93
CA LEU A 319 -28.96 16.19 -15.03
C LEU A 319 -29.14 15.12 -16.13
N SER A 320 -28.59 13.92 -15.90
CA SER A 320 -28.69 12.79 -16.81
C SER A 320 -29.82 11.85 -16.41
N THR A 321 -30.24 11.00 -17.35
CA THR A 321 -31.25 9.95 -17.10
C THR A 321 -30.64 8.69 -16.47
N PHE A 322 -29.33 8.68 -16.21
CA PHE A 322 -28.63 7.55 -15.59
C PHE A 322 -28.53 7.76 -14.09
N GLU A 323 -28.66 6.69 -13.34
CA GLU A 323 -28.42 6.70 -11.89
C GLU A 323 -26.96 7.01 -11.59
N THR A 324 -26.73 7.84 -10.57
CA THR A 324 -25.37 8.14 -10.11
C THR A 324 -24.98 7.07 -9.10
N PHE A 325 -23.96 6.29 -9.43
CA PHE A 325 -23.37 5.32 -8.49
C PHE A 325 -22.46 6.06 -7.52
N PHE A 326 -22.67 5.84 -6.23
CA PHE A 326 -21.77 6.27 -5.17
C PHE A 326 -21.05 5.03 -4.61
N PRO A 327 -19.73 4.98 -4.71
CA PRO A 327 -18.98 3.85 -4.16
C PRO A 327 -19.11 3.80 -2.64
N GLU A 328 -19.11 2.59 -2.07
CA GLU A 328 -19.04 2.41 -0.62
C GLU A 328 -17.70 2.96 -0.11
N LYS A 329 -17.73 3.78 0.94
CA LYS A 329 -16.55 4.43 1.51
C LYS A 329 -16.20 3.92 2.91
N ARG A 330 -17.03 3.08 3.48
CA ARG A 330 -16.77 2.52 4.81
C ARG A 330 -15.78 1.38 4.71
N SER A 331 -14.60 1.56 5.28
CA SER A 331 -13.49 0.61 5.25
C SER A 331 -13.90 -0.80 5.66
N PHE A 332 -14.87 -0.91 6.56
CA PHE A 332 -15.38 -2.18 7.06
C PHE A 332 -16.15 -3.01 6.02
N PHE A 333 -16.73 -2.37 4.99
CA PHE A 333 -17.54 -3.02 3.96
C PHE A 333 -16.85 -3.13 2.60
N LEU A 334 -15.62 -2.64 2.48
CA LEU A 334 -14.90 -2.64 1.21
C LEU A 334 -14.41 -4.04 0.80
N GLU A 335 -14.16 -4.91 1.75
CA GLU A 335 -13.73 -6.27 1.44
C GLU A 335 -14.89 -7.07 0.82
N GLY A 336 -14.69 -7.54 -0.41
CA GLY A 336 -15.69 -8.27 -1.16
C GLY A 336 -16.62 -7.40 -2.02
N ILE A 337 -16.36 -6.10 -2.15
CA ILE A 337 -17.14 -5.20 -3.01
C ILE A 337 -17.11 -5.64 -4.48
N ASP A 338 -16.07 -6.37 -4.87
CA ASP A 338 -15.88 -6.89 -6.24
C ASP A 338 -16.75 -8.11 -6.56
N LEU A 339 -17.55 -8.59 -5.61
CA LEU A 339 -18.46 -9.73 -5.81
C LEU A 339 -19.82 -9.28 -6.34
N PHE A 340 -20.09 -7.99 -6.39
CA PHE A 340 -21.32 -7.37 -6.85
C PHE A 340 -21.01 -6.36 -7.96
#